data_bbd4c935097a57d31362fa5e3687b3bf
#
_entry.id   bbd4c935097a57d31362fa5e3687b3bf
#
_cell.length_a   1.000
_cell.length_b   1.000
_cell.length_c   1.000
_cell.angle_alpha   90.00
_cell.angle_beta   90.00
_cell.angle_gamma   90.00
#
_symmetry.space_group_name_H-M   'P 1'
#
loop_
_entity.id
_entity.type
_entity.pdbx_description
1 polymer ?
#
loop_
_entity_poly.entity_id
_entity_poly.type
_entity_poly.pdbx_seq_one_letter_code
_entity_poly.pdbx_strand_id
1 'polypeptide(L)'
;MMAGMTETPHPLYDRHRETLDRALTAIAERGYWSAYPESPSPRVYGETAAADGKAAFEAYLGGDFPLDQAGDGTTVATEASPFGVALDVRYPHAGADQLVSAASAALPAWRDAGPQARAGVCLEILDRLHRNVFELANAVQFTSGQAFVMAFQAGGAHALDRALEAVAYAYAEMTRHPGTAGWEKAAGKGDPLRMTKTFHVVPRGVALVIGCNTFPTWNSYPGLFASLATGNPVVVKPHPRAVLPLAITVRYARQVLAEAGFDPNLVQLAPETDGEKLATTLALHPAVKIVDFTGSTEYGDWLEANARQAAVYTEKAGLNTVVIDSTDDFAGLCRNLGFTLTLYSGQMCTTSQNLLIPRDGIETDQGHKSFDEVAAGIAGAVAKLTADPARGVELTGAIVNDGVLERLEEVTKVGEPVLESRSVEHPSFPGAVVRTPTVVKLDASDTATYSREWFGPISFAIATDSTEHSLRILRETVGEKGALTAGVYSTNEAVLDAAEAAAIDAGVHLSCNLTGGVFVNQSAAFSDFHGSGANAAANSALTDGAYVANRFRIVQSRRHV
;
A
#
# COMPACT_ATOMS: atom_id res chain seq x y z
N MET A 1 -20.65 -16.51 -42.73
CA MET A 1 -20.98 -16.51 -41.30
C MET A 1 -19.97 -17.40 -40.60
N MET A 2 -18.87 -16.86 -40.13
CA MET A 2 -17.98 -17.58 -39.22
C MET A 2 -18.51 -17.36 -37.80
N ALA A 3 -18.97 -18.45 -37.17
CA ALA A 3 -19.29 -18.44 -35.77
C ALA A 3 -17.98 -18.09 -35.00
N GLY A 4 -17.94 -16.92 -34.43
CA GLY A 4 -16.94 -16.63 -33.43
C GLY A 4 -17.07 -17.71 -32.36
N MET A 5 -16.01 -18.41 -32.06
CA MET A 5 -15.95 -19.19 -30.83
C MET A 5 -16.15 -18.18 -29.70
N THR A 6 -17.38 -18.09 -29.22
CA THR A 6 -17.65 -17.49 -27.92
C THR A 6 -16.98 -18.42 -26.92
N GLU A 7 -15.79 -18.04 -26.44
CA GLU A 7 -15.22 -18.69 -25.27
C GLU A 7 -16.32 -18.66 -24.20
N THR A 8 -16.69 -19.84 -23.70
CA THR A 8 -17.62 -19.93 -22.57
C THR A 8 -16.92 -19.27 -21.40
N PRO A 9 -17.50 -18.22 -20.77
CA PRO A 9 -16.86 -17.56 -19.66
C PRO A 9 -16.49 -18.55 -18.56
N HIS A 10 -15.35 -18.34 -17.90
CA HIS A 10 -14.95 -19.17 -16.78
C HIS A 10 -15.96 -19.03 -15.63
N PRO A 11 -16.41 -20.12 -14.97
CA PRO A 11 -17.47 -20.04 -13.95
C PRO A 11 -17.23 -19.03 -12.84
N LEU A 12 -15.97 -18.82 -12.45
CA LEU A 12 -15.60 -17.81 -11.44
C LEU A 12 -15.77 -16.37 -11.96
N TYR A 13 -15.59 -16.14 -13.26
CA TYR A 13 -15.87 -14.83 -13.86
C TYR A 13 -17.36 -14.49 -13.76
N ASP A 14 -18.22 -15.42 -14.10
CA ASP A 14 -19.67 -15.20 -14.01
C ASP A 14 -20.13 -15.01 -12.57
N ARG A 15 -19.54 -15.76 -11.62
CA ARG A 15 -19.82 -15.64 -10.18
C ARG A 15 -19.53 -14.23 -9.66
N HIS A 16 -18.41 -13.63 -10.05
CA HIS A 16 -17.93 -12.36 -9.50
C HIS A 16 -18.16 -11.17 -10.44
N ARG A 17 -18.92 -11.37 -11.53
CA ARG A 17 -19.12 -10.35 -12.56
C ARG A 17 -19.68 -9.04 -12.00
N GLU A 18 -20.68 -9.12 -11.13
CA GLU A 18 -21.29 -7.92 -10.55
C GLU A 18 -20.25 -7.08 -9.75
N THR A 19 -19.41 -7.74 -8.96
CA THR A 19 -18.34 -7.07 -8.22
C THR A 19 -17.34 -6.41 -9.16
N LEU A 20 -16.95 -7.09 -10.25
CA LEU A 20 -16.04 -6.54 -11.25
C LEU A 20 -16.66 -5.34 -11.98
N ASP A 21 -17.92 -5.44 -12.41
CA ASP A 21 -18.62 -4.36 -13.12
C ASP A 21 -18.74 -3.11 -12.23
N ARG A 22 -19.01 -3.29 -10.93
CA ARG A 22 -19.02 -2.17 -9.97
C ARG A 22 -17.64 -1.57 -9.76
N ALA A 23 -16.59 -2.41 -9.64
CA ALA A 23 -15.21 -1.95 -9.52
C ALA A 23 -14.76 -1.16 -10.78
N LEU A 24 -15.13 -1.62 -11.98
CA LEU A 24 -14.87 -0.92 -13.24
C LEU A 24 -15.56 0.45 -13.30
N THR A 25 -16.79 0.53 -12.80
CA THR A 25 -17.50 1.80 -12.66
C THR A 25 -16.78 2.72 -11.66
N ALA A 26 -16.40 2.18 -10.50
CA ALA A 26 -15.75 2.94 -9.43
C ALA A 26 -14.40 3.54 -9.86
N ILE A 27 -13.54 2.80 -10.60
CA ILE A 27 -12.27 3.35 -11.12
C ILE A 27 -12.49 4.43 -12.19
N ALA A 28 -13.63 4.43 -12.87
CA ALA A 28 -13.96 5.44 -13.87
C ALA A 28 -14.54 6.71 -13.25
N GLU A 29 -15.37 6.59 -12.22
CA GLU A 29 -16.07 7.69 -11.57
C GLU A 29 -15.27 8.35 -10.44
N ARG A 30 -14.33 7.62 -9.82
CA ARG A 30 -13.48 8.07 -8.71
C ARG A 30 -14.27 8.57 -7.50
N GLY A 31 -15.53 8.13 -7.35
CA GLY A 31 -16.31 8.34 -6.14
C GLY A 31 -15.96 7.32 -5.05
N TYR A 32 -16.30 7.62 -3.79
CA TYR A 32 -16.10 6.66 -2.70
C TYR A 32 -16.96 5.41 -2.92
N TRP A 33 -16.30 4.26 -2.91
CA TRP A 33 -16.92 2.95 -2.89
C TRP A 33 -15.99 1.94 -2.22
N SER A 34 -16.54 0.97 -1.52
CA SER A 34 -15.82 -0.16 -0.93
C SER A 34 -16.62 -1.44 -1.16
N ALA A 35 -15.95 -2.52 -1.52
CA ALA A 35 -16.56 -3.84 -1.64
C ALA A 35 -16.55 -4.60 -0.30
N TYR A 36 -15.62 -4.24 0.59
CA TYR A 36 -15.34 -4.98 1.81
C TYR A 36 -15.59 -4.12 3.06
N PRO A 37 -16.62 -4.42 3.88
CA PRO A 37 -16.95 -3.62 5.06
C PRO A 37 -15.77 -3.48 6.02
N GLU A 38 -15.43 -2.25 6.41
CA GLU A 38 -14.31 -1.95 7.30
C GLU A 38 -14.61 -2.05 8.79
N SER A 39 -15.89 -2.21 9.16
CA SER A 39 -16.32 -2.35 10.56
C SER A 39 -16.29 -3.80 10.99
N PRO A 40 -15.46 -4.22 11.98
CA PRO A 40 -15.41 -5.60 12.47
C PRO A 40 -16.63 -5.97 13.35
N SER A 41 -17.81 -5.50 12.96
CA SER A 41 -19.04 -5.65 13.74
C SER A 41 -19.67 -7.04 13.55
N PRO A 42 -20.14 -7.70 14.62
CA PRO A 42 -20.92 -8.94 14.54
C PRO A 42 -22.16 -8.82 13.65
N ARG A 43 -22.73 -7.61 13.51
CA ARG A 43 -23.88 -7.36 12.62
C ARG A 43 -23.52 -7.53 11.14
N VAL A 44 -22.25 -7.32 10.81
CA VAL A 44 -21.73 -7.41 9.43
C VAL A 44 -21.19 -8.81 9.16
N TYR A 45 -20.40 -9.36 10.08
CA TYR A 45 -19.63 -10.58 9.87
C TYR A 45 -20.16 -11.82 10.57
N GLY A 46 -21.17 -11.66 11.47
CA GLY A 46 -21.70 -12.73 12.30
C GLY A 46 -21.07 -12.79 13.69
N GLU A 47 -21.78 -13.44 14.61
CA GLU A 47 -21.43 -13.43 16.05
C GLU A 47 -20.13 -14.19 16.35
N THR A 48 -19.74 -15.18 15.55
CA THR A 48 -18.57 -16.04 15.81
C THR A 48 -17.34 -15.63 15.02
N ALA A 49 -17.46 -14.78 13.98
CA ALA A 49 -16.40 -14.50 13.03
C ALA A 49 -15.08 -14.03 13.68
N ALA A 50 -15.16 -13.17 14.70
CA ALA A 50 -13.98 -12.69 15.41
C ALA A 50 -13.28 -13.81 16.21
N ALA A 51 -14.06 -14.66 16.88
CA ALA A 51 -13.54 -15.78 17.66
C ALA A 51 -12.97 -16.86 16.75
N ASP A 52 -13.65 -17.18 15.65
CA ASP A 52 -13.23 -18.16 14.66
C ASP A 52 -11.93 -17.73 13.98
N GLY A 53 -11.84 -16.45 13.58
CA GLY A 53 -10.62 -15.90 12.96
C GLY A 53 -9.43 -15.86 13.92
N LYS A 54 -9.66 -15.54 15.20
CA LYS A 54 -8.63 -15.61 16.24
C LYS A 54 -8.16 -17.04 16.44
N ALA A 55 -9.07 -18.01 16.54
CA ALA A 55 -8.73 -19.43 16.69
C ALA A 55 -7.95 -19.96 15.47
N ALA A 56 -8.31 -19.53 14.25
CA ALA A 56 -7.60 -19.87 13.03
C ALA A 56 -6.16 -19.35 13.03
N PHE A 57 -5.96 -18.10 13.46
CA PHE A 57 -4.62 -17.52 13.66
C PHE A 57 -3.82 -18.29 14.72
N GLU A 58 -4.41 -18.55 15.89
CA GLU A 58 -3.73 -19.24 17.01
C GLU A 58 -3.31 -20.67 16.63
N ALA A 59 -4.01 -21.32 15.70
CA ALA A 59 -3.66 -22.65 15.21
C ALA A 59 -2.33 -22.71 14.44
N TYR A 60 -1.76 -21.59 14.00
CA TYR A 60 -0.45 -21.54 13.37
C TYR A 60 0.71 -21.47 14.38
N LEU A 61 0.45 -20.95 15.58
CA LEU A 61 1.49 -20.62 16.53
C LEU A 61 2.27 -21.87 16.99
N GLY A 62 3.60 -21.75 17.00
CA GLY A 62 4.51 -22.82 17.41
C GLY A 62 4.60 -24.00 16.43
N GLY A 63 3.95 -23.93 15.25
CA GLY A 63 3.83 -25.03 14.30
C GLY A 63 4.48 -24.77 12.94
N ASP A 64 4.47 -25.80 12.10
CA ASP A 64 4.79 -25.64 10.68
C ASP A 64 3.60 -25.03 9.95
N PHE A 65 3.85 -23.97 9.18
CA PHE A 65 2.78 -23.34 8.40
C PHE A 65 2.32 -24.28 7.28
N PRO A 66 1.01 -24.58 7.20
CA PRO A 66 0.48 -25.57 6.24
C PRO A 66 0.40 -24.97 4.83
N LEU A 67 1.51 -24.97 4.11
CA LEU A 67 1.60 -24.48 2.73
C LEU A 67 1.94 -25.65 1.79
N ASP A 68 1.08 -25.88 0.81
CA ASP A 68 1.34 -26.81 -0.30
C ASP A 68 2.28 -26.16 -1.32
N GLN A 69 3.55 -26.08 -0.95
CA GLN A 69 4.63 -25.54 -1.80
C GLN A 69 5.87 -26.40 -1.62
N ALA A 70 6.46 -26.83 -2.72
CA ALA A 70 7.73 -27.55 -2.67
C ALA A 70 8.85 -26.64 -2.14
N GLY A 71 9.53 -27.10 -1.08
CA GLY A 71 10.68 -26.44 -0.50
C GLY A 71 11.96 -27.25 -0.69
N ASP A 72 13.07 -26.76 -0.13
CA ASP A 72 14.38 -27.46 -0.11
C ASP A 72 14.55 -28.40 1.10
N GLY A 73 13.51 -28.55 1.91
CA GLY A 73 13.52 -29.35 3.14
C GLY A 73 13.92 -28.57 4.39
N THR A 74 14.21 -27.29 4.28
CA THR A 74 14.47 -26.40 5.41
C THR A 74 13.29 -25.49 5.73
N THR A 75 13.30 -24.84 6.89
CA THR A 75 12.25 -23.92 7.32
C THR A 75 12.83 -22.61 7.81
N VAL A 76 12.02 -21.54 7.70
CA VAL A 76 12.33 -20.20 8.20
C VAL A 76 11.38 -19.85 9.34
N ALA A 77 11.90 -19.28 10.43
CA ALA A 77 11.14 -18.82 11.59
C ALA A 77 11.80 -17.56 12.16
N THR A 78 11.65 -16.42 11.48
CA THR A 78 12.34 -15.16 11.81
C THR A 78 11.43 -14.12 12.47
N GLU A 79 10.12 -14.39 12.54
CA GLU A 79 9.15 -13.44 13.06
C GLU A 79 9.25 -13.28 14.58
N ALA A 80 9.18 -12.02 15.00
CA ALA A 80 9.03 -11.66 16.41
C ALA A 80 7.85 -10.69 16.52
N SER A 81 6.88 -11.00 17.38
CA SER A 81 5.73 -10.12 17.58
C SER A 81 6.14 -8.85 18.32
N PRO A 82 5.76 -7.66 17.81
CA PRO A 82 5.94 -6.39 18.53
C PRO A 82 5.17 -6.32 19.84
N PHE A 83 4.21 -7.22 20.06
CA PHE A 83 3.45 -7.35 21.30
C PHE A 83 4.10 -8.32 22.31
N GLY A 84 5.26 -8.88 21.99
CA GLY A 84 5.95 -9.84 22.86
C GLY A 84 5.29 -11.22 22.94
N VAL A 85 4.40 -11.53 21.99
CA VAL A 85 3.77 -12.86 21.87
C VAL A 85 4.70 -13.77 21.07
N ALA A 86 4.92 -15.01 21.54
CA ALA A 86 5.67 -16.01 20.80
C ALA A 86 4.85 -16.48 19.59
N LEU A 87 5.37 -16.26 18.39
CA LEU A 87 4.74 -16.72 17.15
C LEU A 87 5.26 -18.12 16.78
N ASP A 88 6.56 -18.28 16.69
CA ASP A 88 7.28 -19.54 16.43
C ASP A 88 6.73 -20.34 15.24
N VAL A 89 6.19 -19.63 14.24
CA VAL A 89 5.67 -20.24 13.00
C VAL A 89 6.83 -20.54 12.07
N ARG A 90 6.87 -21.77 11.55
CA ARG A 90 7.92 -22.21 10.63
C ARG A 90 7.37 -22.32 9.22
N TYR A 91 7.99 -21.62 8.28
CA TYR A 91 7.60 -21.56 6.87
C TYR A 91 8.53 -22.43 6.02
N PRO A 92 8.03 -23.14 4.98
CA PRO A 92 8.90 -23.88 4.07
C PRO A 92 9.80 -22.89 3.30
N HIS A 93 11.10 -23.18 3.27
CA HIS A 93 12.08 -22.41 2.48
C HIS A 93 12.24 -23.00 1.07
N ALA A 94 12.53 -22.14 0.10
CA ALA A 94 12.91 -22.52 -1.25
C ALA A 94 13.85 -21.47 -1.86
N GLY A 95 14.89 -21.93 -2.53
CA GLY A 95 15.86 -21.05 -3.18
C GLY A 95 15.30 -20.32 -4.41
N ALA A 96 15.92 -19.22 -4.81
CA ALA A 96 15.46 -18.36 -5.90
C ALA A 96 15.23 -19.10 -7.21
N ASP A 97 16.19 -19.94 -7.66
CA ASP A 97 16.09 -20.70 -8.90
C ASP A 97 14.91 -21.69 -8.89
N GLN A 98 14.63 -22.33 -7.74
CA GLN A 98 13.52 -23.25 -7.60
C GLN A 98 12.19 -22.50 -7.74
N LEU A 99 12.01 -21.40 -7.02
CA LEU A 99 10.81 -20.56 -7.06
C LEU A 99 10.53 -20.03 -8.47
N VAL A 100 11.56 -19.45 -9.11
CA VAL A 100 11.43 -18.86 -10.44
C VAL A 100 11.17 -19.93 -11.51
N SER A 101 11.81 -21.11 -11.42
CA SER A 101 11.58 -22.20 -12.36
C SER A 101 10.15 -22.73 -12.26
N ALA A 102 9.61 -22.94 -11.05
CA ALA A 102 8.23 -23.37 -10.83
C ALA A 102 7.22 -22.32 -11.33
N ALA A 103 7.43 -21.03 -11.04
CA ALA A 103 6.62 -19.94 -11.56
C ALA A 103 6.63 -19.88 -13.10
N SER A 104 7.81 -20.02 -13.71
CA SER A 104 7.97 -20.00 -15.17
C SER A 104 7.26 -21.16 -15.85
N ALA A 105 7.26 -22.34 -15.23
CA ALA A 105 6.55 -23.53 -15.75
C ALA A 105 5.03 -23.36 -15.72
N ALA A 106 4.50 -22.67 -14.72
CA ALA A 106 3.05 -22.39 -14.57
C ALA A 106 2.52 -21.32 -15.54
N LEU A 107 3.40 -20.42 -16.04
CA LEU A 107 3.01 -19.23 -16.81
C LEU A 107 2.22 -19.54 -18.11
N PRO A 108 2.57 -20.53 -18.97
CA PRO A 108 1.89 -20.70 -20.25
C PRO A 108 0.39 -20.97 -20.12
N ALA A 109 0.00 -21.87 -19.24
CA ALA A 109 -1.42 -22.20 -19.01
C ALA A 109 -2.20 -20.98 -18.47
N TRP A 110 -1.58 -20.19 -17.59
CA TRP A 110 -2.18 -18.97 -17.05
C TRP A 110 -2.31 -17.86 -18.09
N ARG A 111 -1.31 -17.67 -18.95
CA ARG A 111 -1.40 -16.78 -20.11
C ARG A 111 -2.59 -17.13 -20.98
N ASP A 112 -2.73 -18.40 -21.31
CA ASP A 112 -3.73 -18.91 -22.26
C ASP A 112 -5.16 -18.96 -21.67
N ALA A 113 -5.30 -18.85 -20.34
CA ALA A 113 -6.60 -18.73 -19.65
C ALA A 113 -7.41 -17.48 -20.05
N GLY A 114 -6.76 -16.42 -20.50
CA GLY A 114 -7.41 -15.19 -20.92
C GLY A 114 -7.79 -14.24 -19.76
N PRO A 115 -8.14 -12.97 -20.09
CA PRO A 115 -8.42 -11.94 -19.08
C PRO A 115 -9.60 -12.26 -18.16
N GLN A 116 -10.68 -12.87 -18.69
CA GLN A 116 -11.89 -13.17 -17.91
C GLN A 116 -11.61 -14.23 -16.84
N ALA A 117 -10.98 -15.35 -17.22
CA ALA A 117 -10.64 -16.40 -16.27
C ALA A 117 -9.72 -15.89 -15.17
N ARG A 118 -8.69 -15.12 -15.54
CA ARG A 118 -7.74 -14.54 -14.58
C ARG A 118 -8.41 -13.57 -13.61
N ALA A 119 -9.27 -12.67 -14.10
CA ALA A 119 -10.03 -11.76 -13.24
C ALA A 119 -10.95 -12.55 -12.29
N GLY A 120 -11.70 -13.53 -12.79
CA GLY A 120 -12.59 -14.37 -11.98
C GLY A 120 -11.85 -15.11 -10.86
N VAL A 121 -10.69 -15.68 -11.16
CA VAL A 121 -9.84 -16.36 -10.14
C VAL A 121 -9.29 -15.37 -9.13
N CYS A 122 -8.81 -14.21 -9.54
CA CYS A 122 -8.36 -13.15 -8.61
C CYS A 122 -9.48 -12.71 -7.67
N LEU A 123 -10.68 -12.53 -8.18
CA LEU A 123 -11.85 -12.16 -7.38
C LEU A 123 -12.27 -13.26 -6.40
N GLU A 124 -12.17 -14.53 -6.78
CA GLU A 124 -12.41 -15.66 -5.87
C GLU A 124 -11.36 -15.72 -4.74
N ILE A 125 -10.10 -15.38 -5.05
CA ILE A 125 -9.05 -15.25 -4.02
C ILE A 125 -9.42 -14.14 -3.03
N LEU A 126 -9.85 -12.98 -3.53
CA LEU A 126 -10.25 -11.85 -2.67
C LEU A 126 -11.47 -12.20 -1.81
N ASP A 127 -12.46 -12.88 -2.37
CA ASP A 127 -13.64 -13.34 -1.63
C ASP A 127 -13.26 -14.36 -0.54
N ARG A 128 -12.32 -15.27 -0.83
CA ARG A 128 -11.80 -16.23 0.14
C ARG A 128 -11.05 -15.51 1.28
N LEU A 129 -10.21 -14.54 0.97
CA LEU A 129 -9.52 -13.71 1.96
C LEU A 129 -10.50 -12.89 2.80
N HIS A 130 -11.53 -12.30 2.18
CA HIS A 130 -12.56 -11.54 2.89
C HIS A 130 -13.34 -12.40 3.88
N ARG A 131 -13.73 -13.61 3.49
CA ARG A 131 -14.40 -14.56 4.42
C ARG A 131 -13.53 -14.93 5.63
N ASN A 132 -12.21 -14.81 5.51
CA ASN A 132 -11.25 -15.10 6.58
C ASN A 132 -10.51 -13.83 7.07
N VAL A 133 -11.15 -12.66 6.94
CA VAL A 133 -10.51 -11.36 7.24
C VAL A 133 -10.08 -11.21 8.71
N PHE A 134 -10.77 -11.85 9.65
CA PHE A 134 -10.38 -11.81 11.06
C PHE A 134 -9.10 -12.62 11.34
N GLU A 135 -8.89 -13.76 10.66
CA GLU A 135 -7.64 -14.52 10.69
C GLU A 135 -6.48 -13.65 10.19
N LEU A 136 -6.69 -12.99 9.03
CA LEU A 136 -5.71 -12.09 8.43
C LEU A 136 -5.41 -10.89 9.33
N ALA A 137 -6.43 -10.27 9.92
CA ALA A 137 -6.29 -9.13 10.82
C ALA A 137 -5.48 -9.48 12.07
N ASN A 138 -5.68 -10.66 12.68
CA ASN A 138 -4.86 -11.12 13.80
C ASN A 138 -3.40 -11.33 13.36
N ALA A 139 -3.16 -11.95 12.19
CA ALA A 139 -1.81 -12.11 11.67
C ALA A 139 -1.12 -10.75 11.43
N VAL A 140 -1.82 -9.76 10.86
CA VAL A 140 -1.30 -8.40 10.67
C VAL A 140 -1.03 -7.75 12.02
N GLN A 141 -1.97 -7.77 12.97
CA GLN A 141 -1.78 -7.21 14.30
C GLN A 141 -0.47 -7.71 14.93
N PHE A 142 -0.34 -9.02 15.06
CA PHE A 142 0.75 -9.64 15.81
C PHE A 142 2.11 -9.62 15.11
N THR A 143 2.17 -9.32 13.82
CA THR A 143 3.43 -9.20 13.06
C THR A 143 3.82 -7.77 12.74
N SER A 144 2.85 -6.85 12.63
CA SER A 144 3.10 -5.45 12.29
C SER A 144 2.97 -4.47 13.47
N GLY A 145 2.50 -4.91 14.64
CA GLY A 145 2.28 -4.02 15.79
C GLY A 145 1.09 -3.08 15.67
N GLN A 146 0.28 -3.18 14.60
CA GLN A 146 -0.96 -2.42 14.49
C GLN A 146 -1.96 -2.82 15.58
N ALA A 147 -2.73 -1.87 16.10
CA ALA A 147 -3.88 -2.19 16.92
C ALA A 147 -4.92 -2.97 16.10
N PHE A 148 -5.74 -3.83 16.74
CA PHE A 148 -6.61 -4.77 16.02
C PHE A 148 -7.54 -4.09 15.02
N VAL A 149 -8.18 -2.99 15.39
CA VAL A 149 -9.10 -2.26 14.48
C VAL A 149 -8.38 -1.78 13.24
N MET A 150 -7.18 -1.23 13.40
CA MET A 150 -6.36 -0.80 12.27
C MET A 150 -5.89 -1.99 11.43
N ALA A 151 -5.46 -3.08 12.04
CA ALA A 151 -5.06 -4.30 11.34
C ALA A 151 -6.22 -4.89 10.53
N PHE A 152 -7.44 -4.83 11.06
CA PHE A 152 -8.65 -5.26 10.37
C PHE A 152 -8.99 -4.33 9.18
N GLN A 153 -8.95 -3.02 9.41
CA GLN A 153 -9.24 -2.02 8.38
C GLN A 153 -8.14 -1.99 7.32
N ALA A 154 -6.95 -1.57 7.68
CA ALA A 154 -5.85 -1.39 6.72
C ALA A 154 -5.34 -2.73 6.18
N GLY A 155 -5.05 -3.70 7.06
CA GLY A 155 -4.50 -5.01 6.68
C GLY A 155 -5.52 -5.96 6.06
N GLY A 156 -6.81 -5.75 6.32
CA GLY A 156 -7.93 -6.54 5.81
C GLY A 156 -8.71 -5.78 4.74
N ALA A 157 -9.80 -5.09 5.13
CA ALA A 157 -10.78 -4.52 4.21
C ALA A 157 -10.19 -3.59 3.14
N HIS A 158 -9.38 -2.60 3.54
CA HIS A 158 -8.79 -1.64 2.61
C HIS A 158 -7.72 -2.28 1.71
N ALA A 159 -6.95 -3.26 2.22
CA ALA A 159 -6.01 -4.03 1.40
C ALA A 159 -6.74 -4.82 0.31
N LEU A 160 -7.88 -5.43 0.63
CA LEU A 160 -8.72 -6.14 -0.33
C LEU A 160 -9.33 -5.19 -1.37
N ASP A 161 -9.76 -3.99 -0.97
CA ASP A 161 -10.24 -2.96 -1.91
C ASP A 161 -9.12 -2.49 -2.85
N ARG A 162 -7.89 -2.29 -2.38
CA ARG A 162 -6.73 -1.97 -3.24
C ARG A 162 -6.39 -3.11 -4.20
N ALA A 163 -6.52 -4.35 -3.76
CA ALA A 163 -6.36 -5.50 -4.64
C ALA A 163 -7.45 -5.57 -5.72
N LEU A 164 -8.70 -5.32 -5.35
CA LEU A 164 -9.83 -5.28 -6.29
C LEU A 164 -9.69 -4.14 -7.30
N GLU A 165 -9.24 -2.96 -6.85
CA GLU A 165 -8.90 -1.83 -7.71
C GLU A 165 -7.84 -2.22 -8.75
N ALA A 166 -6.78 -2.94 -8.33
CA ALA A 166 -5.73 -3.43 -9.22
C ALA A 166 -6.26 -4.44 -10.25
N VAL A 167 -7.15 -5.36 -9.84
CA VAL A 167 -7.82 -6.30 -10.76
C VAL A 167 -8.71 -5.56 -11.77
N ALA A 168 -9.46 -4.55 -11.33
CA ALA A 168 -10.33 -3.76 -12.19
C ALA A 168 -9.51 -2.99 -13.26
N TYR A 169 -8.46 -2.29 -12.87
CA TYR A 169 -7.55 -1.64 -13.82
C TYR A 169 -6.88 -2.65 -14.76
N ALA A 170 -6.41 -3.78 -14.24
CA ALA A 170 -5.80 -4.82 -15.08
C ALA A 170 -6.80 -5.35 -16.13
N TYR A 171 -8.04 -5.63 -15.72
CA TYR A 171 -9.08 -6.09 -16.63
C TYR A 171 -9.43 -5.03 -17.67
N ALA A 172 -9.65 -3.77 -17.27
CA ALA A 172 -9.94 -2.65 -18.15
C ALA A 172 -8.84 -2.46 -19.22
N GLU A 173 -7.57 -2.48 -18.80
CA GLU A 173 -6.43 -2.31 -19.72
C GLU A 173 -6.26 -3.50 -20.68
N MET A 174 -6.41 -4.72 -20.22
CA MET A 174 -6.30 -5.92 -21.07
C MET A 174 -7.45 -6.01 -22.10
N THR A 175 -8.62 -5.50 -21.76
CA THR A 175 -9.83 -5.56 -22.61
C THR A 175 -10.09 -4.28 -23.40
N ARG A 176 -9.21 -3.29 -23.30
CA ARG A 176 -9.30 -2.02 -24.04
C ARG A 176 -9.41 -2.22 -25.56
N HIS A 177 -8.80 -3.28 -26.07
CA HIS A 177 -8.89 -3.68 -27.47
C HIS A 177 -9.67 -4.99 -27.61
N PRO A 178 -10.45 -5.16 -28.71
CA PRO A 178 -11.13 -6.43 -28.96
C PRO A 178 -10.11 -7.56 -29.16
N GLY A 179 -10.45 -8.79 -28.74
CA GLY A 179 -9.61 -9.97 -28.99
C GLY A 179 -9.42 -10.27 -30.47
N THR A 180 -10.41 -9.92 -31.32
CA THR A 180 -10.34 -10.08 -32.77
C THR A 180 -10.94 -8.85 -33.47
N ALA A 181 -10.45 -8.53 -34.67
CA ALA A 181 -10.99 -7.46 -35.51
C ALA A 181 -10.88 -7.81 -37.01
N GLY A 182 -11.92 -7.51 -37.80
CA GLY A 182 -11.85 -7.51 -39.24
C GLY A 182 -11.11 -6.26 -39.75
N TRP A 183 -10.40 -6.41 -40.86
CA TRP A 183 -9.77 -5.31 -41.54
C TRP A 183 -10.03 -5.42 -43.04
N GLU A 184 -10.53 -4.37 -43.64
CA GLU A 184 -10.81 -4.29 -45.06
C GLU A 184 -10.21 -3.01 -45.63
N LYS A 185 -9.57 -3.12 -46.80
CA LYS A 185 -9.01 -1.99 -47.54
C LYS A 185 -9.41 -2.08 -48.98
N ALA A 186 -10.03 -1.04 -49.54
CA ALA A 186 -10.34 -0.95 -50.93
C ALA A 186 -9.06 -1.09 -51.81
N ALA A 187 -9.15 -1.87 -52.89
CA ALA A 187 -8.05 -2.14 -53.81
C ALA A 187 -8.33 -1.58 -55.21
N GLY A 188 -8.76 -0.35 -55.31
CA GLY A 188 -9.10 0.34 -56.58
C GLY A 188 -10.26 -0.34 -57.29
N LYS A 189 -10.01 -0.93 -58.49
CA LYS A 189 -11.03 -1.64 -59.28
C LYS A 189 -11.13 -3.14 -58.95
N GLY A 190 -10.26 -3.67 -58.07
CA GLY A 190 -10.25 -5.08 -57.65
C GLY A 190 -11.08 -5.30 -56.40
N ASP A 191 -11.18 -6.58 -56.00
CA ASP A 191 -11.81 -6.95 -54.73
C ASP A 191 -11.05 -6.35 -53.53
N PRO A 192 -11.76 -5.96 -52.47
CA PRO A 192 -11.13 -5.44 -51.28
C PRO A 192 -10.15 -6.45 -50.64
N LEU A 193 -9.02 -5.96 -50.16
CA LEU A 193 -8.10 -6.77 -49.36
C LEU A 193 -8.73 -6.95 -47.99
N ARG A 194 -8.81 -8.20 -47.52
CA ARG A 194 -9.41 -8.54 -46.22
C ARG A 194 -8.43 -9.33 -45.33
N MET A 195 -8.46 -9.01 -44.06
CA MET A 195 -7.70 -9.74 -43.02
C MET A 195 -8.53 -9.88 -41.77
N THR A 196 -8.32 -10.97 -41.06
CA THR A 196 -8.69 -11.10 -39.64
C THR A 196 -7.45 -10.85 -38.80
N LYS A 197 -7.60 -10.04 -37.77
CA LYS A 197 -6.57 -9.75 -36.77
C LYS A 197 -6.97 -10.40 -35.45
N THR A 198 -5.99 -10.95 -34.72
CA THR A 198 -6.16 -11.44 -33.35
C THR A 198 -5.14 -10.76 -32.46
N PHE A 199 -5.56 -10.30 -31.29
CA PHE A 199 -4.72 -9.60 -30.32
C PHE A 199 -4.58 -10.47 -29.08
N HIS A 200 -3.35 -10.77 -28.71
CA HIS A 200 -3.01 -11.64 -27.57
C HIS A 200 -2.42 -10.79 -26.45
N VAL A 201 -2.99 -10.91 -25.24
CA VAL A 201 -2.41 -10.36 -24.02
C VAL A 201 -1.28 -11.29 -23.57
N VAL A 202 -0.06 -10.80 -23.62
CA VAL A 202 1.15 -11.58 -23.29
C VAL A 202 1.77 -11.02 -22.02
N PRO A 203 1.83 -11.78 -20.92
CA PRO A 203 2.49 -11.36 -19.68
C PRO A 203 3.99 -11.14 -19.87
N ARG A 204 4.60 -10.34 -19.02
CA ARG A 204 6.05 -10.07 -19.11
C ARG A 204 6.91 -11.24 -18.64
N GLY A 205 6.48 -11.98 -17.63
CA GLY A 205 7.22 -13.05 -16.99
C GLY A 205 6.96 -13.12 -15.49
N VAL A 206 7.88 -13.66 -14.72
CA VAL A 206 7.74 -13.78 -13.27
C VAL A 206 7.74 -12.39 -12.62
N ALA A 207 6.80 -12.14 -11.72
CA ALA A 207 6.74 -10.96 -10.87
C ALA A 207 7.27 -11.29 -9.47
N LEU A 208 7.97 -10.35 -8.86
CA LEU A 208 8.43 -10.38 -7.48
C LEU A 208 7.73 -9.26 -6.70
N VAL A 209 7.08 -9.61 -5.60
CA VAL A 209 6.53 -8.64 -4.64
C VAL A 209 7.34 -8.71 -3.36
N ILE A 210 7.99 -7.61 -3.01
CA ILE A 210 8.78 -7.47 -1.78
C ILE A 210 7.96 -6.67 -0.78
N GLY A 211 7.43 -7.35 0.24
CA GLY A 211 6.56 -6.78 1.25
C GLY A 211 7.32 -6.02 2.34
N CYS A 212 6.67 -5.00 2.90
CA CYS A 212 7.17 -4.24 4.04
C CYS A 212 6.67 -4.81 5.38
N ASN A 213 7.24 -4.32 6.49
CA ASN A 213 6.87 -4.77 7.83
C ASN A 213 5.57 -4.13 8.33
N THR A 214 5.40 -2.83 8.10
CA THR A 214 4.33 -2.04 8.72
C THR A 214 2.95 -2.29 8.11
N PHE A 215 2.87 -2.50 6.79
CA PHE A 215 1.64 -2.76 6.05
C PHE A 215 1.80 -3.95 5.10
N PRO A 216 2.01 -5.18 5.63
CA PRO A 216 2.41 -6.33 4.82
C PRO A 216 1.43 -6.65 3.68
N THR A 217 0.12 -6.61 3.93
CA THR A 217 -0.92 -6.89 2.94
C THR A 217 -1.26 -5.68 2.09
N TRP A 218 -1.50 -4.52 2.71
CA TRP A 218 -1.95 -3.31 2.04
C TRP A 218 -1.00 -2.86 0.91
N ASN A 219 0.30 -2.85 1.17
CA ASN A 219 1.30 -2.48 0.17
C ASN A 219 1.63 -3.60 -0.84
N SER A 220 1.47 -4.88 -0.45
CA SER A 220 1.81 -5.99 -1.34
C SER A 220 0.68 -6.36 -2.31
N TYR A 221 -0.57 -6.16 -1.92
CA TYR A 221 -1.73 -6.60 -2.71
C TYR A 221 -1.86 -5.91 -4.07
N PRO A 222 -1.64 -4.60 -4.23
CA PRO A 222 -1.68 -3.98 -5.54
C PRO A 222 -0.76 -4.67 -6.55
N GLY A 223 0.52 -4.87 -6.21
CA GLY A 223 1.51 -5.52 -7.06
C GLY A 223 1.20 -6.99 -7.34
N LEU A 224 0.78 -7.74 -6.30
CA LEU A 224 0.41 -9.14 -6.42
C LEU A 224 -0.77 -9.31 -7.37
N PHE A 225 -1.87 -8.61 -7.13
CA PHE A 225 -3.09 -8.80 -7.92
C PHE A 225 -3.01 -8.17 -9.31
N ALA A 226 -2.32 -7.03 -9.49
CA ALA A 226 -2.04 -6.48 -10.81
C ALA A 226 -1.21 -7.47 -11.66
N SER A 227 -0.18 -8.08 -11.08
CA SER A 227 0.66 -9.05 -11.78
C SER A 227 -0.10 -10.34 -12.10
N LEU A 228 -0.80 -10.92 -11.12
CA LEU A 228 -1.56 -12.16 -11.31
C LEU A 228 -2.68 -11.97 -12.35
N ALA A 229 -3.48 -10.92 -12.25
CA ALA A 229 -4.57 -10.62 -13.19
C ALA A 229 -4.06 -10.40 -14.62
N THR A 230 -2.90 -9.78 -14.80
CA THR A 230 -2.28 -9.56 -16.11
C THR A 230 -1.54 -10.79 -16.67
N GLY A 231 -1.55 -11.91 -15.94
CA GLY A 231 -1.04 -13.20 -16.40
C GLY A 231 0.37 -13.54 -15.95
N ASN A 232 0.96 -12.75 -15.06
CA ASN A 232 2.30 -12.97 -14.53
C ASN A 232 2.23 -13.83 -13.26
N PRO A 233 2.97 -14.94 -13.15
CA PRO A 233 3.15 -15.64 -11.88
C PRO A 233 3.87 -14.75 -10.88
N VAL A 234 3.55 -14.89 -9.59
CA VAL A 234 4.05 -14.00 -8.54
C VAL A 234 4.82 -14.78 -7.47
N VAL A 235 6.05 -14.37 -7.23
CA VAL A 235 6.82 -14.76 -6.04
C VAL A 235 6.64 -13.67 -4.99
N VAL A 236 6.05 -14.02 -3.86
CA VAL A 236 5.79 -13.11 -2.75
C VAL A 236 6.90 -13.27 -1.72
N LYS A 237 7.72 -12.24 -1.56
CA LYS A 237 8.81 -12.18 -0.59
C LYS A 237 8.40 -11.25 0.57
N PRO A 238 7.86 -11.78 1.67
CA PRO A 238 7.48 -10.97 2.81
C PRO A 238 8.70 -10.36 3.53
N HIS A 239 8.44 -9.33 4.33
CA HIS A 239 9.44 -8.87 5.27
C HIS A 239 9.73 -9.98 6.30
N PRO A 240 10.99 -10.23 6.73
CA PRO A 240 11.32 -11.32 7.66
C PRO A 240 10.57 -11.26 9.01
N ARG A 241 10.15 -10.07 9.45
CA ARG A 241 9.37 -9.87 10.68
C ARG A 241 7.84 -9.88 10.47
N ALA A 242 7.35 -10.01 9.21
CA ALA A 242 5.91 -10.01 8.91
C ALA A 242 5.61 -11.00 7.77
N VAL A 243 5.86 -12.28 8.00
CA VAL A 243 5.68 -13.37 7.02
C VAL A 243 4.24 -13.87 7.02
N LEU A 244 3.65 -14.08 8.20
CA LEU A 244 2.37 -14.75 8.37
C LEU A 244 1.21 -14.15 7.56
N PRO A 245 1.00 -12.81 7.48
CA PRO A 245 -0.10 -12.26 6.70
C PRO A 245 -0.02 -12.61 5.21
N LEU A 246 1.18 -12.56 4.63
CA LEU A 246 1.39 -12.92 3.24
C LEU A 246 1.44 -14.44 3.02
N ALA A 247 1.87 -15.22 4.01
CA ALA A 247 1.78 -16.68 3.97
C ALA A 247 0.32 -17.16 3.91
N ILE A 248 -0.58 -16.58 4.73
CA ILE A 248 -2.02 -16.82 4.69
C ILE A 248 -2.57 -16.46 3.30
N THR A 249 -2.19 -15.32 2.77
CA THR A 249 -2.59 -14.86 1.43
C THR A 249 -2.18 -15.86 0.35
N VAL A 250 -0.91 -16.27 0.33
CA VAL A 250 -0.37 -17.24 -0.62
C VAL A 250 -1.08 -18.58 -0.47
N ARG A 251 -1.32 -19.07 0.74
CA ARG A 251 -2.05 -20.31 0.99
C ARG A 251 -3.44 -20.28 0.37
N TYR A 252 -4.24 -19.24 0.60
CA TYR A 252 -5.58 -19.13 0.01
C TYR A 252 -5.53 -18.95 -1.50
N ALA A 253 -4.58 -18.18 -2.03
CA ALA A 253 -4.40 -18.05 -3.47
C ALA A 253 -4.09 -19.40 -4.14
N ARG A 254 -3.18 -20.18 -3.58
CA ARG A 254 -2.82 -21.53 -4.07
C ARG A 254 -4.00 -22.50 -4.04
N GLN A 255 -4.79 -22.48 -2.97
CA GLN A 255 -6.00 -23.31 -2.87
C GLN A 255 -7.01 -22.96 -3.97
N VAL A 256 -7.31 -21.68 -4.17
CA VAL A 256 -8.25 -21.22 -5.21
C VAL A 256 -7.73 -21.58 -6.61
N LEU A 257 -6.44 -21.39 -6.87
CA LEU A 257 -5.82 -21.76 -8.14
C LEU A 257 -5.97 -23.27 -8.43
N ALA A 258 -5.69 -24.13 -7.44
CA ALA A 258 -5.85 -25.58 -7.57
C ALA A 258 -7.31 -25.97 -7.81
N GLU A 259 -8.25 -25.41 -7.04
CA GLU A 259 -9.69 -25.63 -7.20
C GLU A 259 -10.21 -25.18 -8.58
N ALA A 260 -9.62 -24.12 -9.13
CA ALA A 260 -9.92 -23.61 -10.47
C ALA A 260 -9.20 -24.38 -11.61
N GLY A 261 -8.39 -25.38 -11.29
CA GLY A 261 -7.68 -26.21 -12.27
C GLY A 261 -6.37 -25.58 -12.80
N PHE A 262 -5.82 -24.59 -12.13
CA PHE A 262 -4.54 -23.96 -12.45
C PHE A 262 -3.41 -24.44 -11.53
N ASP A 263 -2.17 -24.30 -12.00
CA ASP A 263 -1.00 -24.64 -11.20
C ASP A 263 -0.87 -23.68 -10.00
N PRO A 264 -0.86 -24.16 -8.74
CA PRO A 264 -0.67 -23.33 -7.56
C PRO A 264 0.65 -22.54 -7.55
N ASN A 265 1.67 -22.97 -8.29
CA ASN A 265 2.95 -22.28 -8.40
C ASN A 265 2.87 -20.92 -9.14
N LEU A 266 1.68 -20.54 -9.60
CA LEU A 266 1.38 -19.16 -10.02
C LEU A 266 1.53 -18.13 -8.88
N VAL A 267 1.39 -18.57 -7.61
CA VAL A 267 1.63 -17.74 -6.44
C VAL A 267 2.47 -18.54 -5.44
N GLN A 268 3.65 -18.02 -5.10
CA GLN A 268 4.60 -18.70 -4.23
C GLN A 268 5.09 -17.79 -3.11
N LEU A 269 5.35 -18.37 -1.93
CA LEU A 269 5.95 -17.71 -0.78
C LEU A 269 7.48 -17.88 -0.82
N ALA A 270 8.20 -16.78 -0.59
CA ALA A 270 9.65 -16.75 -0.50
C ALA A 270 10.11 -16.19 0.87
N PRO A 271 9.97 -16.93 1.97
CA PRO A 271 10.50 -16.52 3.25
C PRO A 271 12.03 -16.55 3.22
N GLU A 272 12.66 -15.59 3.91
CA GLU A 272 14.11 -15.39 3.87
C GLU A 272 14.72 -15.68 5.24
N THR A 273 15.81 -16.43 5.26
CA THR A 273 16.61 -16.62 6.47
C THR A 273 17.51 -15.43 6.75
N ASP A 274 17.95 -15.28 7.98
CA ASP A 274 18.84 -14.19 8.37
C ASP A 274 20.15 -14.23 7.54
N GLY A 275 20.45 -13.11 6.87
CA GLY A 275 21.66 -12.93 6.07
C GLY A 275 21.65 -13.54 4.66
N GLU A 276 20.54 -14.18 4.23
CA GLU A 276 20.46 -14.88 2.93
C GLU A 276 20.44 -13.93 1.71
N LYS A 277 19.87 -12.73 1.83
CA LYS A 277 19.66 -11.78 0.72
C LYS A 277 18.81 -12.35 -0.43
N LEU A 278 17.81 -13.19 -0.12
CA LEU A 278 16.92 -13.82 -1.10
C LEU A 278 16.19 -12.77 -1.95
N ALA A 279 15.74 -11.66 -1.34
CA ALA A 279 15.11 -10.55 -2.05
C ALA A 279 15.99 -10.00 -3.18
N THR A 280 17.28 -9.77 -2.91
CA THR A 280 18.27 -9.27 -3.88
C THR A 280 18.51 -10.29 -4.99
N THR A 281 18.66 -11.57 -4.65
CA THR A 281 18.89 -12.66 -5.60
C THR A 281 17.69 -12.79 -6.56
N LEU A 282 16.48 -12.77 -6.02
CA LEU A 282 15.24 -12.81 -6.81
C LEU A 282 15.10 -11.56 -7.70
N ALA A 283 15.36 -10.36 -7.17
CA ALA A 283 15.23 -9.11 -7.93
C ALA A 283 16.18 -9.03 -9.12
N LEU A 284 17.35 -9.63 -9.03
CA LEU A 284 18.35 -9.69 -10.11
C LEU A 284 18.20 -10.90 -11.04
N HIS A 285 17.30 -11.85 -10.71
CA HIS A 285 17.14 -13.07 -11.52
C HIS A 285 16.64 -12.74 -12.93
N PRO A 286 17.27 -13.27 -14.02
CA PRO A 286 16.93 -12.92 -15.40
C PRO A 286 15.48 -13.15 -15.82
N ALA A 287 14.81 -14.14 -15.23
CA ALA A 287 13.40 -14.45 -15.52
C ALA A 287 12.40 -13.58 -14.74
N VAL A 288 12.84 -12.86 -13.70
CA VAL A 288 12.02 -11.86 -13.01
C VAL A 288 11.93 -10.61 -13.88
N LYS A 289 10.70 -10.25 -14.25
CA LYS A 289 10.41 -9.17 -15.21
C LYS A 289 9.61 -8.02 -14.62
N ILE A 290 9.15 -8.19 -13.40
CA ILE A 290 8.42 -7.18 -12.62
C ILE A 290 8.92 -7.28 -11.18
N VAL A 291 9.19 -6.14 -10.56
CA VAL A 291 9.50 -6.03 -9.13
C VAL A 291 8.61 -4.95 -8.55
N ASP A 292 7.82 -5.30 -7.55
CA ASP A 292 7.05 -4.37 -6.71
C ASP A 292 7.71 -4.33 -5.33
N PHE A 293 8.01 -3.14 -4.85
CA PHE A 293 8.70 -2.92 -3.58
C PHE A 293 8.10 -1.76 -2.81
N THR A 294 7.90 -1.97 -1.51
CA THR A 294 7.64 -0.91 -0.54
C THR A 294 8.63 -1.03 0.61
N GLY A 295 9.34 0.05 0.94
CA GLY A 295 10.31 0.04 2.04
C GLY A 295 11.24 1.25 2.05
N SER A 296 12.50 1.03 2.46
CA SER A 296 13.48 2.11 2.59
C SER A 296 13.87 2.72 1.25
N THR A 297 14.15 4.02 1.25
CA THR A 297 14.66 4.75 0.08
C THR A 297 15.93 4.13 -0.47
N GLU A 298 16.87 3.76 0.40
CA GLU A 298 18.15 3.18 -0.01
C GLU A 298 17.97 1.89 -0.84
N TYR A 299 17.13 0.97 -0.37
CA TYR A 299 16.92 -0.28 -1.10
C TYR A 299 16.05 -0.10 -2.35
N GLY A 300 15.07 0.82 -2.31
CA GLY A 300 14.28 1.19 -3.48
C GLY A 300 15.15 1.78 -4.60
N ASP A 301 16.01 2.74 -4.30
CA ASP A 301 16.96 3.33 -5.24
C ASP A 301 17.95 2.27 -5.79
N TRP A 302 18.39 1.36 -4.93
CA TRP A 302 19.22 0.24 -5.35
C TRP A 302 18.50 -0.68 -6.34
N LEU A 303 17.23 -1.00 -6.12
CA LEU A 303 16.41 -1.81 -7.02
C LEU A 303 16.25 -1.12 -8.39
N GLU A 304 15.92 0.16 -8.41
CA GLU A 304 15.76 0.97 -9.63
C GLU A 304 17.05 1.00 -10.44
N ALA A 305 18.21 1.09 -9.77
CA ALA A 305 19.51 1.13 -10.44
C ALA A 305 19.98 -0.23 -10.95
N ASN A 306 19.63 -1.34 -10.29
CA ASN A 306 20.25 -2.65 -10.53
C ASN A 306 19.33 -3.68 -11.18
N ALA A 307 18.02 -3.70 -10.94
CA ALA A 307 17.10 -4.69 -11.51
C ALA A 307 16.67 -4.33 -12.95
N ARG A 308 17.61 -4.02 -13.83
CA ARG A 308 17.38 -3.45 -15.17
C ARG A 308 16.64 -4.36 -16.15
N GLN A 309 16.56 -5.66 -15.88
CA GLN A 309 15.82 -6.65 -16.68
C GLN A 309 14.31 -6.64 -16.38
N ALA A 310 13.89 -5.95 -15.31
CA ALA A 310 12.52 -5.89 -14.82
C ALA A 310 11.91 -4.48 -14.97
N ALA A 311 10.59 -4.39 -15.00
CA ALA A 311 9.88 -3.17 -14.66
C ALA A 311 9.82 -3.08 -13.12
N VAL A 312 10.42 -2.05 -12.56
CA VAL A 312 10.54 -1.86 -11.11
C VAL A 312 9.55 -0.79 -10.68
N TYR A 313 8.69 -1.14 -9.72
CA TYR A 313 7.75 -0.24 -9.07
C TYR A 313 8.15 -0.11 -7.61
N THR A 314 8.41 1.11 -7.18
CA THR A 314 8.87 1.39 -5.82
C THR A 314 7.96 2.39 -5.13
N GLU A 315 7.67 2.12 -3.89
CA GLU A 315 7.19 3.07 -2.91
C GLU A 315 8.23 3.15 -1.79
N LYS A 316 8.78 4.34 -1.63
CA LYS A 316 9.86 4.65 -0.68
C LYS A 316 9.34 5.61 0.38
N ALA A 317 10.19 6.00 1.27
CA ALA A 317 9.93 7.02 2.25
C ALA A 317 9.83 8.42 1.64
N GLY A 318 9.11 9.34 2.31
CA GLY A 318 8.94 10.70 1.83
C GLY A 318 8.71 11.71 2.95
N LEU A 319 8.78 13.00 2.59
CA LEU A 319 8.64 14.14 3.49
C LEU A 319 7.23 14.73 3.41
N ASN A 320 6.23 14.01 3.92
CA ASN A 320 4.85 14.48 3.91
C ASN A 320 4.74 15.79 4.71
N THR A 321 4.24 16.83 4.06
CA THR A 321 4.29 18.20 4.55
C THR A 321 2.91 18.83 4.55
N VAL A 322 2.58 19.57 5.61
CA VAL A 322 1.34 20.34 5.73
C VAL A 322 1.68 21.83 5.89
N VAL A 323 1.09 22.67 5.06
CA VAL A 323 1.13 24.14 5.18
C VAL A 323 -0.09 24.61 5.95
N ILE A 324 0.12 25.43 6.98
CA ILE A 324 -0.94 25.98 7.81
C ILE A 324 -0.88 27.51 7.72
N ASP A 325 -1.77 28.09 6.92
CA ASP A 325 -1.89 29.54 6.68
C ASP A 325 -3.00 30.18 7.51
N SER A 326 -4.17 29.62 7.46
CA SER A 326 -5.35 30.09 8.22
C SER A 326 -6.39 28.98 8.29
N THR A 327 -7.41 29.13 9.14
CA THR A 327 -8.51 28.16 9.25
C THR A 327 -9.77 28.81 9.84
N ASP A 328 -10.93 28.38 9.40
CA ASP A 328 -12.24 28.70 9.99
C ASP A 328 -12.75 27.66 11.00
N ASP A 329 -11.95 26.59 11.28
CA ASP A 329 -12.17 25.58 12.31
C ASP A 329 -10.86 25.15 12.95
N PHE A 330 -10.29 25.98 13.81
CA PHE A 330 -9.01 25.70 14.49
C PHE A 330 -9.08 24.43 15.36
N ALA A 331 -10.21 24.21 16.01
CA ALA A 331 -10.39 23.00 16.80
C ALA A 331 -10.46 21.75 15.93
N GLY A 332 -11.08 21.81 14.76
CA GLY A 332 -11.12 20.75 13.76
C GLY A 332 -9.75 20.44 13.17
N LEU A 333 -9.01 21.48 12.80
CA LEU A 333 -7.62 21.35 12.34
C LEU A 333 -6.76 20.60 13.37
N CYS A 334 -6.77 21.06 14.63
CA CYS A 334 -5.99 20.44 15.70
C CYS A 334 -6.40 18.97 15.92
N ARG A 335 -7.73 18.64 15.88
CA ARG A 335 -8.21 17.26 16.01
C ARG A 335 -7.75 16.38 14.84
N ASN A 336 -7.85 16.88 13.61
CA ASN A 336 -7.47 16.15 12.41
C ASN A 336 -5.97 15.85 12.38
N LEU A 337 -5.13 16.86 12.58
CA LEU A 337 -3.69 16.68 12.66
C LEU A 337 -3.29 15.85 13.88
N GLY A 338 -3.91 16.06 15.04
CA GLY A 338 -3.67 15.25 16.23
C GLY A 338 -3.90 13.76 15.98
N PHE A 339 -4.99 13.39 15.29
CA PHE A 339 -5.26 12.01 14.90
C PHE A 339 -4.22 11.51 13.88
N THR A 340 -3.96 12.28 12.82
CA THR A 340 -2.98 11.96 11.77
C THR A 340 -1.60 11.64 12.36
N LEU A 341 -1.13 12.43 13.33
CA LEU A 341 0.17 12.23 13.97
C LEU A 341 0.18 11.06 14.96
N THR A 342 -0.98 10.71 15.54
CA THR A 342 -1.08 9.67 16.59
C THR A 342 -1.25 8.27 16.00
N LEU A 343 -1.96 8.16 14.87
CA LEU A 343 -2.31 6.87 14.28
C LEU A 343 -1.06 6.04 14.00
N TYR A 344 -1.07 4.82 14.55
CA TYR A 344 0.00 3.84 14.44
C TYR A 344 1.40 4.38 14.83
N SER A 345 1.46 5.30 15.80
CA SER A 345 2.69 5.97 16.22
C SER A 345 3.50 6.53 15.02
N GLY A 346 2.83 7.08 14.05
CA GLY A 346 3.47 7.65 12.86
C GLY A 346 4.24 6.65 11.98
N GLN A 347 4.06 5.34 12.16
CA GLN A 347 4.74 4.29 11.39
C GLN A 347 4.06 4.05 10.03
N MET A 348 3.65 5.12 9.35
CA MET A 348 2.99 5.11 8.05
C MET A 348 3.80 5.94 7.06
N CYS A 349 3.90 5.46 5.83
CA CYS A 349 4.54 6.17 4.73
C CYS A 349 3.89 7.54 4.41
N THR A 350 2.65 7.76 4.87
CA THR A 350 1.86 8.98 4.68
C THR A 350 1.76 9.87 5.92
N THR A 351 2.41 9.55 7.04
CA THR A 351 2.39 10.40 8.24
C THR A 351 2.99 11.77 7.95
N SER A 352 2.30 12.84 8.35
CA SER A 352 2.79 14.20 8.18
C SER A 352 3.96 14.48 9.13
N GLN A 353 5.15 14.66 8.57
CA GLN A 353 6.35 14.97 9.34
C GLN A 353 6.49 16.47 9.56
N ASN A 354 6.31 17.29 8.52
CA ASN A 354 6.60 18.72 8.53
C ASN A 354 5.29 19.52 8.56
N LEU A 355 5.12 20.34 9.59
CA LEU A 355 4.01 21.29 9.74
C LEU A 355 4.58 22.70 9.59
N LEU A 356 4.40 23.33 8.43
CA LEU A 356 4.92 24.65 8.10
C LEU A 356 3.93 25.72 8.55
N ILE A 357 4.33 26.58 9.47
CA ILE A 357 3.49 27.59 10.11
C ILE A 357 4.20 28.94 10.03
N PRO A 358 3.57 30.01 9.55
CA PRO A 358 4.17 31.35 9.60
C PRO A 358 4.57 31.75 11.02
N ARG A 359 5.76 32.36 11.16
CA ARG A 359 6.32 32.80 12.45
C ARG A 359 5.40 33.78 13.17
N ASP A 360 4.74 34.64 12.41
CA ASP A 360 3.80 35.62 12.95
C ASP A 360 2.47 35.02 13.37
N GLY A 361 2.27 33.70 13.13
CA GLY A 361 1.03 33.00 13.43
C GLY A 361 0.04 32.99 12.28
N ILE A 362 -1.21 32.63 12.59
CA ILE A 362 -2.28 32.44 11.61
C ILE A 362 -3.60 33.05 12.09
N GLU A 363 -4.47 33.43 11.15
CA GLU A 363 -5.85 33.83 11.45
C GLU A 363 -6.74 32.60 11.59
N THR A 364 -7.63 32.59 12.60
CA THR A 364 -8.54 31.48 12.88
C THR A 364 -9.94 31.99 13.24
N ASP A 365 -10.93 31.08 13.30
CA ASP A 365 -12.26 31.35 13.86
C ASP A 365 -12.25 31.84 15.33
N GLN A 366 -11.12 31.61 16.02
CA GLN A 366 -10.92 32.03 17.42
C GLN A 366 -10.01 33.29 17.53
N GLY A 367 -9.82 34.01 16.44
CA GLY A 367 -8.90 35.13 16.30
C GLY A 367 -7.49 34.67 15.92
N HIS A 368 -6.57 35.64 15.96
CA HIS A 368 -5.17 35.37 15.66
C HIS A 368 -4.55 34.39 16.66
N LYS A 369 -3.79 33.42 16.15
CA LYS A 369 -3.01 32.47 16.93
C LYS A 369 -1.53 32.58 16.56
N SER A 370 -0.69 32.79 17.54
CA SER A 370 0.76 32.75 17.34
C SER A 370 1.26 31.39 16.90
N PHE A 371 2.45 31.29 16.33
CA PHE A 371 3.13 30.03 16.00
C PHE A 371 3.10 29.04 17.18
N ASP A 372 3.44 29.53 18.38
CA ASP A 372 3.46 28.70 19.59
C ASP A 372 2.07 28.20 19.99
N GLU A 373 1.01 29.01 19.83
CA GLU A 373 -0.37 28.59 20.12
C GLU A 373 -0.86 27.53 19.13
N VAL A 374 -0.48 27.65 17.85
CA VAL A 374 -0.83 26.64 16.83
C VAL A 374 -0.12 25.32 17.12
N ALA A 375 1.19 25.35 17.35
CA ALA A 375 1.98 24.18 17.70
C ALA A 375 1.45 23.51 18.99
N ALA A 376 1.16 24.30 20.03
CA ALA A 376 0.58 23.82 21.28
C ALA A 376 -0.85 23.25 21.10
N GLY A 377 -1.67 23.82 20.21
CA GLY A 377 -3.00 23.31 19.88
C GLY A 377 -2.97 21.91 19.29
N ILE A 378 -2.08 21.69 18.32
CA ILE A 378 -1.85 20.37 17.69
C ILE A 378 -1.29 19.38 18.70
N ALA A 379 -0.24 19.77 19.43
CA ALA A 379 0.37 18.94 20.48
C ALA A 379 -0.63 18.56 21.58
N GLY A 380 -1.51 19.51 21.99
CA GLY A 380 -2.59 19.29 22.94
C GLY A 380 -3.62 18.25 22.44
N ALA A 381 -3.93 18.26 21.15
CA ALA A 381 -4.81 17.25 20.55
C ALA A 381 -4.17 15.85 20.58
N VAL A 382 -2.88 15.71 20.26
CA VAL A 382 -2.12 14.45 20.40
C VAL A 382 -2.12 13.97 21.86
N ALA A 383 -1.79 14.87 22.80
CA ALA A 383 -1.76 14.56 24.22
C ALA A 383 -3.14 14.07 24.74
N LYS A 384 -4.23 14.68 24.27
CA LYS A 384 -5.60 14.28 24.63
C LYS A 384 -5.96 12.89 24.11
N LEU A 385 -5.56 12.53 22.87
CA LEU A 385 -5.79 11.21 22.28
C LEU A 385 -5.04 10.10 23.02
N THR A 386 -3.87 10.41 23.56
CA THR A 386 -2.99 9.47 24.26
C THR A 386 -3.04 9.60 25.80
N ALA A 387 -3.97 10.40 26.35
CA ALA A 387 -4.09 10.63 27.79
C ALA A 387 -4.50 9.38 28.57
N ASP A 388 -5.48 8.64 28.04
CA ASP A 388 -5.91 7.35 28.56
C ASP A 388 -5.07 6.23 27.91
N PRO A 389 -4.23 5.50 28.66
CA PRO A 389 -3.41 4.43 28.12
C PRO A 389 -4.18 3.38 27.34
N ALA A 390 -5.35 2.95 27.83
CA ALA A 390 -6.14 1.91 27.17
C ALA A 390 -6.69 2.35 25.80
N ARG A 391 -7.04 3.63 25.64
CA ARG A 391 -7.46 4.20 24.36
C ARG A 391 -6.26 4.58 23.49
N GLY A 392 -5.19 5.06 24.12
CA GLY A 392 -3.98 5.46 23.41
C GLY A 392 -3.38 4.30 22.64
N VAL A 393 -3.24 3.12 23.24
CA VAL A 393 -2.66 1.93 22.59
C VAL A 393 -3.49 1.42 21.40
N GLU A 394 -4.81 1.64 21.41
CA GLU A 394 -5.70 1.30 20.29
C GLU A 394 -5.50 2.22 19.07
N LEU A 395 -4.87 3.38 19.25
CA LEU A 395 -4.47 4.27 18.15
C LEU A 395 -3.01 4.07 17.76
N THR A 396 -2.11 3.97 18.75
CA THR A 396 -0.66 3.95 18.52
C THR A 396 -0.12 2.59 18.13
N GLY A 397 -0.74 1.50 18.59
CA GLY A 397 -0.16 0.16 18.40
C GLY A 397 1.23 0.04 19.05
N ALA A 398 2.03 -0.91 18.59
CA ALA A 398 3.39 -1.14 19.06
C ALA A 398 4.45 -0.70 18.04
N ILE A 399 5.63 -0.30 18.50
CA ILE A 399 6.79 0.00 17.65
C ILE A 399 7.36 -1.31 17.09
N VAL A 400 7.56 -1.35 15.78
CA VAL A 400 7.99 -2.56 15.06
C VAL A 400 9.46 -2.58 14.68
N ASN A 401 10.14 -1.43 14.75
CA ASN A 401 11.51 -1.27 14.27
C ASN A 401 12.35 -0.49 15.28
N ASP A 402 13.47 -1.06 15.69
CA ASP A 402 14.39 -0.44 16.65
C ASP A 402 14.90 0.93 16.17
N GLY A 403 15.08 1.12 14.85
CA GLY A 403 15.44 2.40 14.27
C GLY A 403 14.43 3.53 14.53
N VAL A 404 13.16 3.21 14.88
CA VAL A 404 12.19 4.22 15.35
C VAL A 404 12.58 4.71 16.75
N LEU A 405 13.01 3.81 17.62
CA LEU A 405 13.46 4.17 18.97
C LEU A 405 14.74 5.00 18.93
N GLU A 406 15.69 4.64 18.07
CA GLU A 406 16.92 5.39 17.85
C GLU A 406 16.62 6.83 17.37
N ARG A 407 15.70 7.01 16.41
CA ARG A 407 15.26 8.34 15.97
C ARG A 407 14.55 9.13 17.06
N LEU A 408 13.76 8.48 17.92
CA LEU A 408 13.15 9.12 19.08
C LEU A 408 14.18 9.61 20.10
N GLU A 409 15.29 8.90 20.27
CA GLU A 409 16.42 9.38 21.10
C GLU A 409 17.18 10.51 20.40
N GLU A 410 17.40 10.42 19.11
CA GLU A 410 18.11 11.43 18.34
C GLU A 410 17.35 12.77 18.32
N VAL A 411 16.03 12.73 18.11
CA VAL A 411 15.20 13.94 18.00
C VAL A 411 15.18 14.79 19.27
N THR A 412 15.47 14.19 20.43
CA THR A 412 15.60 14.96 21.70
C THR A 412 16.75 15.96 21.70
N LYS A 413 17.67 15.85 20.75
CA LYS A 413 18.86 16.70 20.61
C LYS A 413 18.66 17.81 19.56
N VAL A 414 17.51 17.84 18.89
CA VAL A 414 17.20 18.85 17.87
C VAL A 414 15.95 19.61 18.27
N GLY A 415 15.97 20.93 18.08
CA GLY A 415 14.84 21.83 18.34
C GLY A 415 14.37 21.88 19.79
N GLU A 416 13.20 22.50 19.98
CA GLU A 416 12.53 22.63 21.27
C GLU A 416 11.26 21.77 21.28
N PRO A 417 11.10 20.79 22.19
CA PRO A 417 9.90 19.96 22.23
C PRO A 417 8.68 20.75 22.71
N VAL A 418 7.61 20.73 21.93
CA VAL A 418 6.26 21.16 22.33
C VAL A 418 5.53 20.01 23.02
N LEU A 419 5.81 18.78 22.56
CA LEU A 419 5.31 17.54 23.14
C LEU A 419 6.43 16.52 23.14
N GLU A 420 6.74 15.97 24.29
CA GLU A 420 7.70 14.87 24.41
C GLU A 420 7.02 13.50 24.22
N SER A 421 7.71 12.60 23.51
CA SER A 421 7.29 11.20 23.44
C SER A 421 7.45 10.52 24.79
N ARG A 422 6.45 9.75 25.18
CA ARG A 422 6.48 8.94 26.40
C ARG A 422 6.19 7.48 26.10
N SER A 423 6.71 6.58 26.92
CA SER A 423 6.32 5.18 26.92
C SER A 423 4.93 5.02 27.51
N VAL A 424 4.15 4.12 26.94
CA VAL A 424 2.82 3.74 27.42
C VAL A 424 2.82 2.24 27.69
N GLU A 425 2.40 1.82 28.87
CA GLU A 425 2.21 0.42 29.16
C GLU A 425 0.96 -0.11 28.48
N HIS A 426 1.11 -1.20 27.71
CA HIS A 426 -0.02 -1.80 27.02
C HIS A 426 -0.80 -2.71 28.00
N PRO A 427 -2.11 -2.47 28.25
CA PRO A 427 -2.86 -3.17 29.28
C PRO A 427 -2.97 -4.69 29.06
N SER A 428 -2.93 -5.15 27.82
CA SER A 428 -3.04 -6.57 27.46
C SER A 428 -1.73 -7.23 27.04
N PHE A 429 -0.71 -6.43 26.69
CA PHE A 429 0.57 -6.94 26.15
C PHE A 429 1.75 -6.25 26.83
N PRO A 430 2.18 -6.72 28.02
CA PRO A 430 3.28 -6.08 28.77
C PRO A 430 4.62 -6.04 28.03
N GLY A 431 4.81 -6.92 27.04
CA GLY A 431 6.02 -6.93 26.19
C GLY A 431 6.00 -5.92 25.05
N ALA A 432 4.88 -5.24 24.81
CA ALA A 432 4.75 -4.25 23.72
C ALA A 432 5.54 -2.98 24.04
N VAL A 433 6.30 -2.50 23.05
CA VAL A 433 6.96 -1.19 23.14
C VAL A 433 6.04 -0.17 22.47
N VAL A 434 5.35 0.64 23.28
CA VAL A 434 4.44 1.68 22.80
C VAL A 434 5.02 3.07 23.10
N ARG A 435 5.03 3.94 22.09
CA ARG A 435 5.53 5.32 22.21
C ARG A 435 4.49 6.31 21.68
N THR A 436 4.23 7.37 22.44
CA THR A 436 3.41 8.48 21.95
C THR A 436 4.20 9.37 21.00
N PRO A 437 3.53 10.14 20.11
CA PRO A 437 4.20 11.10 19.25
C PRO A 437 4.96 12.17 20.03
N THR A 438 6.03 12.69 19.41
CA THR A 438 6.71 13.93 19.77
C THR A 438 6.45 14.98 18.72
N VAL A 439 6.33 16.24 19.14
CA VAL A 439 6.25 17.43 18.26
C VAL A 439 7.35 18.38 18.68
N VAL A 440 8.25 18.71 17.75
CA VAL A 440 9.43 19.55 18.01
C VAL A 440 9.35 20.82 17.18
N LYS A 441 9.63 21.97 17.78
CA LYS A 441 9.74 23.25 17.06
C LYS A 441 11.08 23.36 16.37
N LEU A 442 11.06 23.77 15.10
CA LEU A 442 12.23 24.11 14.31
C LEU A 442 12.06 25.48 13.67
N ASP A 443 13.16 26.07 13.27
CA ASP A 443 13.19 27.22 12.36
C ASP A 443 13.32 26.74 10.91
N ALA A 444 12.78 27.48 9.95
CA ALA A 444 12.89 27.16 8.53
C ALA A 444 14.35 27.10 8.02
N SER A 445 15.32 27.67 8.77
CA SER A 445 16.75 27.53 8.50
C SER A 445 17.34 26.17 8.88
N ASP A 446 16.63 25.35 9.69
CA ASP A 446 17.08 24.02 10.12
C ASP A 446 16.86 22.95 9.03
N THR A 447 17.13 23.30 7.77
CA THR A 447 16.88 22.47 6.58
C THR A 447 17.44 21.07 6.70
N ALA A 448 18.66 20.91 7.24
CA ALA A 448 19.30 19.61 7.39
C ALA A 448 18.50 18.64 8.27
N THR A 449 17.69 19.15 9.21
CA THR A 449 16.85 18.33 10.09
C THR A 449 15.56 17.92 9.39
N TYR A 450 14.76 18.87 8.90
CA TYR A 450 13.44 18.58 8.38
C TYR A 450 13.42 18.07 6.93
N SER A 451 14.52 18.16 6.18
CA SER A 451 14.66 17.57 4.84
C SER A 451 15.15 16.10 4.84
N ARG A 452 15.22 15.48 6.01
CA ARG A 452 15.48 14.07 6.23
C ARG A 452 14.21 13.40 6.75
N GLU A 453 13.94 12.17 6.32
CA GLU A 453 12.85 11.40 6.89
C GLU A 453 13.15 10.93 8.33
N TRP A 454 12.17 11.15 9.21
CA TRP A 454 12.17 10.72 10.60
C TRP A 454 11.05 9.70 10.85
N PHE A 455 10.99 8.66 10.04
CA PHE A 455 9.94 7.65 10.10
C PHE A 455 9.66 7.18 11.53
N GLY A 456 8.40 7.38 11.99
CA GLY A 456 7.94 7.08 13.34
C GLY A 456 7.12 8.23 13.94
N PRO A 457 6.92 8.23 15.27
CA PRO A 457 6.08 9.23 15.96
C PRO A 457 6.81 10.57 16.16
N ILE A 458 7.35 11.14 15.08
CA ILE A 458 8.16 12.36 15.10
C ILE A 458 7.61 13.35 14.08
N SER A 459 7.25 14.56 14.53
CA SER A 459 6.80 15.63 13.68
C SER A 459 7.40 16.97 14.09
N PHE A 460 7.56 17.86 13.13
CA PHE A 460 8.15 19.19 13.32
C PHE A 460 7.13 20.30 13.06
N ALA A 461 6.96 21.19 14.02
CA ALA A 461 6.34 22.49 13.80
C ALA A 461 7.44 23.47 13.37
N ILE A 462 7.42 23.90 12.12
CA ILE A 462 8.50 24.66 11.49
C ILE A 462 8.05 26.11 11.31
N ALA A 463 8.75 27.05 11.97
CA ALA A 463 8.48 28.47 11.84
C ALA A 463 9.03 29.01 10.51
N THR A 464 8.14 29.45 9.63
CA THR A 464 8.49 30.05 8.33
C THR A 464 8.31 31.57 8.35
N ASP A 465 8.93 32.31 7.41
CA ASP A 465 8.81 33.77 7.37
C ASP A 465 7.43 34.23 6.85
N SER A 466 6.76 33.41 6.04
CA SER A 466 5.43 33.71 5.50
C SER A 466 4.81 32.41 4.90
N THR A 467 3.55 32.48 4.50
CA THR A 467 2.87 31.42 3.76
C THR A 467 3.55 31.12 2.41
N GLU A 468 4.01 32.13 1.69
CA GLU A 468 4.75 31.94 0.44
C GLU A 468 6.08 31.21 0.68
N HIS A 469 6.73 31.47 1.84
CA HIS A 469 7.92 30.72 2.25
C HIS A 469 7.58 29.25 2.54
N SER A 470 6.48 28.99 3.23
CA SER A 470 5.98 27.63 3.47
C SER A 470 5.73 26.87 2.16
N LEU A 471 5.04 27.50 1.20
CA LEU A 471 4.75 26.89 -0.11
C LEU A 471 6.02 26.63 -0.92
N ARG A 472 7.01 27.52 -0.82
CA ARG A 472 8.31 27.32 -1.46
C ARG A 472 9.06 26.12 -0.84
N ILE A 473 9.11 26.02 0.49
CA ILE A 473 9.71 24.87 1.20
C ILE A 473 9.01 23.57 0.77
N LEU A 474 7.67 23.54 0.76
CA LEU A 474 6.92 22.37 0.31
C LEU A 474 7.35 21.97 -1.10
N ARG A 475 7.30 22.88 -2.06
CA ARG A 475 7.65 22.60 -3.46
C ARG A 475 9.10 22.10 -3.61
N GLU A 476 10.06 22.74 -2.97
CA GLU A 476 11.48 22.41 -3.08
C GLU A 476 11.81 21.09 -2.38
N THR A 477 11.38 20.92 -1.12
CA THR A 477 11.69 19.75 -0.31
C THR A 477 11.00 18.49 -0.83
N VAL A 478 9.72 18.60 -1.16
CA VAL A 478 8.95 17.48 -1.73
C VAL A 478 9.41 17.17 -3.15
N GLY A 479 9.71 18.17 -3.97
CA GLY A 479 10.24 17.97 -5.31
C GLY A 479 11.59 17.26 -5.32
N GLU A 480 12.47 17.55 -4.35
CA GLU A 480 13.79 16.93 -4.25
C GLU A 480 13.77 15.55 -3.56
N LYS A 481 13.08 15.43 -2.43
CA LYS A 481 13.10 14.24 -1.56
C LYS A 481 11.90 13.32 -1.73
N GLY A 482 10.82 13.83 -2.30
CA GLY A 482 9.55 13.13 -2.47
C GLY A 482 8.63 13.21 -1.25
N ALA A 483 7.35 12.98 -1.51
CA ALA A 483 6.30 12.74 -0.53
C ALA A 483 5.17 11.94 -1.18
N LEU A 484 4.41 11.21 -0.38
CA LEU A 484 3.20 10.52 -0.86
C LEU A 484 1.97 11.44 -0.78
N THR A 485 1.94 12.35 0.19
CA THR A 485 0.83 13.27 0.41
C THR A 485 1.32 14.61 0.94
N ALA A 486 0.53 15.65 0.67
CA ALA A 486 0.69 16.99 1.22
C ALA A 486 -0.66 17.53 1.68
N GLY A 487 -0.64 18.51 2.59
CA GLY A 487 -1.83 19.20 3.07
C GLY A 487 -1.69 20.70 3.07
N VAL A 488 -2.81 21.42 2.98
CA VAL A 488 -2.88 22.85 3.18
C VAL A 488 -4.14 23.24 3.96
N TYR A 489 -4.00 24.16 4.88
CA TYR A 489 -5.11 24.82 5.56
C TYR A 489 -5.04 26.31 5.26
N SER A 490 -6.08 26.83 4.61
CA SER A 490 -6.22 28.26 4.32
C SER A 490 -7.69 28.63 4.06
N THR A 491 -8.07 29.81 4.51
CA THR A 491 -9.36 30.44 4.16
C THR A 491 -9.24 31.36 2.95
N ASN A 492 -8.04 31.48 2.36
CA ASN A 492 -7.75 32.31 1.20
C ASN A 492 -7.60 31.45 -0.06
N GLU A 493 -8.53 31.58 -1.00
CA GLU A 493 -8.50 30.86 -2.27
C GLU A 493 -7.20 31.05 -3.06
N ALA A 494 -6.59 32.23 -3.02
CA ALA A 494 -5.32 32.46 -3.71
C ALA A 494 -4.16 31.65 -3.10
N VAL A 495 -4.20 31.36 -1.81
CA VAL A 495 -3.24 30.46 -1.14
C VAL A 495 -3.51 29.02 -1.52
N LEU A 496 -4.77 28.60 -1.59
CA LEU A 496 -5.15 27.25 -2.03
C LEU A 496 -4.71 27.00 -3.48
N ASP A 497 -4.96 27.95 -4.39
CA ASP A 497 -4.49 27.90 -5.78
C ASP A 497 -2.95 27.80 -5.88
N ALA A 498 -2.24 28.59 -5.06
CA ALA A 498 -0.78 28.56 -5.01
C ALA A 498 -0.25 27.24 -4.43
N ALA A 499 -0.94 26.66 -3.44
CA ALA A 499 -0.61 25.36 -2.88
C ALA A 499 -0.84 24.23 -3.89
N GLU A 500 -1.93 24.29 -4.67
CA GLU A 500 -2.19 23.34 -5.75
C GLU A 500 -1.09 23.43 -6.83
N ALA A 501 -0.70 24.62 -7.24
CA ALA A 501 0.40 24.81 -8.18
C ALA A 501 1.74 24.25 -7.64
N ALA A 502 2.05 24.49 -6.36
CA ALA A 502 3.24 23.95 -5.72
C ALA A 502 3.22 22.43 -5.63
N ALA A 503 2.07 21.82 -5.34
CA ALA A 503 1.88 20.38 -5.30
C ALA A 503 2.00 19.73 -6.68
N ILE A 504 1.45 20.35 -7.72
CA ILE A 504 1.61 19.93 -9.13
C ILE A 504 3.10 19.96 -9.51
N ASP A 505 3.81 21.05 -9.24
CA ASP A 505 5.23 21.17 -9.53
C ASP A 505 6.08 20.12 -8.79
N ALA A 506 5.73 19.81 -7.54
CA ALA A 506 6.39 18.82 -6.72
C ALA A 506 5.93 17.37 -7.01
N GLY A 507 4.88 17.17 -7.80
CA GLY A 507 4.33 15.86 -8.15
C GLY A 507 3.70 15.12 -6.97
N VAL A 508 3.02 15.81 -6.05
CA VAL A 508 2.42 15.24 -4.84
C VAL A 508 0.91 15.48 -4.78
N HIS A 509 0.16 14.53 -4.19
CA HIS A 509 -1.27 14.73 -3.93
C HIS A 509 -1.50 15.72 -2.80
N LEU A 510 -2.44 16.65 -2.99
CA LEU A 510 -2.77 17.70 -2.04
C LEU A 510 -4.15 17.51 -1.43
N SER A 511 -4.24 17.64 -0.12
CA SER A 511 -5.49 17.71 0.65
C SER A 511 -5.69 19.12 1.19
N CYS A 512 -6.86 19.72 0.96
CA CYS A 512 -7.17 21.08 1.40
C CYS A 512 -8.20 21.08 2.53
N ASN A 513 -7.92 21.76 3.63
CA ASN A 513 -8.85 22.08 4.74
C ASN A 513 -9.53 20.83 5.36
N LEU A 514 -8.84 19.72 5.53
CA LEU A 514 -9.41 18.52 6.13
C LEU A 514 -9.54 18.67 7.66
N THR A 515 -10.73 18.97 8.15
CA THR A 515 -11.03 19.13 9.58
C THR A 515 -11.99 18.10 10.16
N GLY A 516 -12.66 17.32 9.31
CA GLY A 516 -13.63 16.29 9.68
C GLY A 516 -13.01 14.90 9.86
N GLY A 517 -13.76 13.87 9.49
CA GLY A 517 -13.38 12.44 9.56
C GLY A 517 -12.61 11.93 8.35
N VAL A 518 -12.02 12.81 7.55
CA VAL A 518 -11.13 12.49 6.43
C VAL A 518 -9.75 13.05 6.77
N PHE A 519 -8.71 12.24 6.61
CA PHE A 519 -7.37 12.55 7.11
C PHE A 519 -6.35 12.55 5.98
N VAL A 520 -5.38 13.48 6.06
CA VAL A 520 -4.36 13.65 5.01
C VAL A 520 -3.47 12.40 4.82
N ASN A 521 -3.31 11.58 5.85
CA ASN A 521 -2.53 10.35 5.81
C ASN A 521 -3.32 9.10 5.37
N GLN A 522 -4.57 9.26 4.94
CA GLN A 522 -5.43 8.16 4.49
C GLN A 522 -5.83 8.36 3.03
N SER A 523 -5.94 7.24 2.30
CA SER A 523 -6.43 7.22 0.93
C SER A 523 -7.32 6.00 0.73
N ALA A 524 -8.53 6.21 0.20
CA ALA A 524 -9.48 5.16 -0.11
C ALA A 524 -9.24 4.61 -1.51
N ALA A 525 -9.30 3.29 -1.68
CA ALA A 525 -9.29 2.68 -3.00
C ALA A 525 -10.44 3.23 -3.87
N PHE A 526 -10.28 3.18 -5.18
CA PHE A 526 -11.21 3.68 -6.20
C PHE A 526 -11.38 5.20 -6.22
N SER A 527 -11.30 5.90 -5.08
CA SER A 527 -11.48 7.35 -5.00
C SER A 527 -10.14 8.10 -5.04
N ASP A 528 -9.17 7.66 -4.24
CA ASP A 528 -7.90 8.35 -4.09
C ASP A 528 -6.74 7.56 -4.71
N PHE A 529 -5.82 8.27 -5.37
CA PHE A 529 -4.54 7.69 -5.74
C PHE A 529 -3.61 7.65 -4.52
N HIS A 530 -2.80 6.60 -4.43
CA HIS A 530 -1.75 6.49 -3.41
C HIS A 530 -0.39 6.61 -4.08
N GLY A 531 0.31 7.72 -3.79
CA GLY A 531 1.48 8.12 -4.55
C GLY A 531 1.14 8.55 -5.98
N SER A 532 1.90 9.44 -6.56
CA SER A 532 1.69 9.96 -7.92
C SER A 532 2.60 9.30 -8.96
N GLY A 533 3.75 8.76 -8.53
CA GLY A 533 4.82 8.35 -9.43
C GLY A 533 5.60 9.51 -10.04
N ALA A 534 5.37 10.74 -9.60
CA ALA A 534 5.96 11.95 -10.17
C ALA A 534 7.04 12.60 -9.29
N ASN A 535 7.37 11.99 -8.14
CA ASN A 535 8.43 12.45 -7.25
C ASN A 535 9.25 11.29 -6.68
N ALA A 536 10.31 11.58 -5.92
CA ALA A 536 11.26 10.58 -5.46
C ALA A 536 10.69 9.53 -4.47
N ALA A 537 9.54 9.78 -3.83
CA ALA A 537 8.94 8.85 -2.87
C ALA A 537 8.34 7.60 -3.54
N ALA A 538 7.87 7.72 -4.79
CA ALA A 538 7.33 6.60 -5.54
C ALA A 538 7.51 6.84 -7.05
N ASN A 539 7.83 5.78 -7.80
CA ASN A 539 7.92 5.85 -9.26
C ASN A 539 6.64 5.41 -9.99
N SER A 540 5.57 5.15 -9.25
CA SER A 540 4.23 4.82 -9.76
C SER A 540 3.16 5.13 -8.72
N ALA A 541 1.92 5.29 -9.14
CA ALA A 541 0.77 5.22 -8.23
C ALA A 541 0.49 3.75 -7.83
N LEU A 542 -0.15 3.53 -6.69
CA LEU A 542 -0.73 2.25 -6.27
C LEU A 542 -2.27 2.41 -6.12
N THR A 543 -3.14 2.22 -7.09
CA THR A 543 -2.94 1.71 -8.43
C THR A 543 -3.53 2.67 -9.45
N ASP A 544 -3.14 2.56 -10.71
CA ASP A 544 -3.78 3.24 -11.83
C ASP A 544 -3.62 2.43 -13.12
N GLY A 545 -4.10 2.97 -14.25
CA GLY A 545 -3.95 2.33 -15.56
C GLY A 545 -2.49 2.16 -15.98
N ALA A 546 -1.61 3.12 -15.67
CA ALA A 546 -0.19 3.07 -16.00
C ALA A 546 0.55 1.97 -15.22
N TYR A 547 0.20 1.82 -13.93
CA TYR A 547 0.74 0.78 -13.05
C TYR A 547 0.51 -0.64 -13.59
N VAL A 548 -0.69 -0.89 -14.16
CA VAL A 548 -1.05 -2.22 -14.66
C VAL A 548 -0.67 -2.43 -16.12
N ALA A 549 -0.76 -1.40 -16.99
CA ALA A 549 -0.57 -1.52 -18.44
C ALA A 549 0.84 -1.96 -18.82
N ASN A 550 1.85 -1.67 -18.00
CA ASN A 550 3.23 -2.08 -18.26
C ASN A 550 3.53 -3.54 -17.87
N ARG A 551 2.58 -4.29 -17.28
CA ARG A 551 2.77 -5.69 -16.83
C ARG A 551 2.51 -6.71 -17.92
N PHE A 552 2.00 -6.29 -19.08
CA PHE A 552 1.77 -7.13 -20.25
C PHE A 552 2.11 -6.40 -21.54
N ARG A 553 2.02 -7.11 -22.66
CA ARG A 553 2.14 -6.58 -24.02
C ARG A 553 1.04 -7.15 -24.88
N ILE A 554 0.68 -6.44 -25.96
CA ILE A 554 -0.23 -6.94 -26.97
C ILE A 554 0.60 -7.43 -28.17
N VAL A 555 0.46 -8.71 -28.49
CA VAL A 555 1.01 -9.32 -29.70
C VAL A 555 -0.14 -9.59 -30.67
N GLN A 556 0.01 -9.13 -31.91
CA GLN A 556 -1.04 -9.35 -32.91
C GLN A 556 -0.63 -10.40 -33.94
N SER A 557 -1.58 -11.23 -34.38
CA SER A 557 -1.49 -12.00 -35.60
C SER A 557 -2.45 -11.45 -36.66
N ARG A 558 -2.13 -11.68 -37.94
CA ARG A 558 -2.95 -11.29 -39.09
C ARG A 558 -3.08 -12.47 -40.03
N ARG A 559 -4.30 -12.74 -40.50
CA ARG A 559 -4.58 -13.77 -41.48
C ARG A 559 -5.37 -13.18 -42.63
N HIS A 560 -4.92 -13.46 -43.85
CA HIS A 560 -5.68 -13.12 -45.06
C HIS A 560 -6.96 -13.95 -45.11
N VAL A 561 -8.08 -13.37 -45.55
CA VAL A 561 -9.40 -14.02 -45.66
C VAL A 561 -9.83 -14.11 -47.12
#